data_306538909cffa05c1f88506f694948d9
#
_entry.id   306538909cffa05c1f88506f694948d9
#
_cell.length_a   1.000
_cell.length_b   1.000
_cell.length_c   1.000
_cell.angle_alpha   90.00
_cell.angle_beta   90.00
_cell.angle_gamma   90.00
#
_symmetry.space_group_name_H-M   'P 1'
#
loop_
_entity.id
_entity.type
_entity.pdbx_description
1 polymer ?
#
loop_
_entity_poly.entity_id
_entity_poly.type
_entity_poly.pdbx_seq_one_letter_code
_entity_poly.pdbx_strand_id
1 'polypeptide(L)'
;MLIQIIEGVYRLLWGDLLTLHLGNVTLSLSFMVILLLTAGVFFTLRTRLLPVRLFRDMLAAVCEKNDKGSGLSSFQTLVVSTATRVGMGNLVGVVAALSVGGAGAVFWMWVTALLGASTSFVESTLAQKYKQPDHLYGGWRGGPAYYLHTLAERKRGRKLRRSVAACLFAVSGLICWCGISQVVSNSVSEAFQNAFSIPPLVTTLVLTALAAVIVLRKEATVKSLDVMVPIMAGCYFVMTLWIILTHLPQLPGVFVQIFSEALGLRQAVGGGFGAVVMNGIKRGLFSNEAGSGSAPCAAAAAECDDPVKMGLVQALGVLIDTIVICSCTAFVMLLAPGSVTSGLQGMNLLQAAMQYHLGSFGVVFIAVTLALFSFSTFIGILYYARCNVAYLFGDSWFWQTAYKVLALVMLVVGGMQAYTVVWDLGDVGIGLMTIFNMLALYPLSGEALTACGSTKPKRNSSEQKSHRPRQPMAFVLCAVTQPHLEVVVAEADQLPAGAVLSQRPDGRQGHSVEGVVLAGGVDGHIAEDEPVALGRRGVEAVVSHDIAREAGRPAEADGAGLSPGSPASSRGGGRASQ
;
A
#
# COMPACT_ATOMS: atom_id res chain seq x y z
N MET A 1 -3.10 31.37 -13.22
CA MET A 1 -1.78 31.41 -12.58
C MET A 1 -1.39 30.06 -11.95
N LEU A 2 -2.14 29.48 -11.00
CA LEU A 2 -1.77 28.20 -10.38
C LEU A 2 -1.69 27.05 -11.39
N ILE A 3 -2.70 26.90 -12.27
CA ILE A 3 -2.73 25.89 -13.33
C ILE A 3 -1.53 26.05 -14.26
N GLN A 4 -1.21 27.28 -14.68
CA GLN A 4 -0.06 27.56 -15.55
C GLN A 4 1.29 27.19 -14.90
N ILE A 5 1.41 27.35 -13.56
CA ILE A 5 2.60 26.90 -12.81
C ILE A 5 2.66 25.39 -12.82
N ILE A 6 1.55 24.69 -12.56
CA ILE A 6 1.48 23.22 -12.58
C ILE A 6 1.85 22.70 -13.98
N GLU A 7 1.26 23.25 -15.03
CA GLU A 7 1.58 22.89 -16.42
C GLU A 7 3.05 23.18 -16.77
N GLY A 8 3.61 24.31 -16.32
CA GLY A 8 5.01 24.64 -16.52
C GLY A 8 5.96 23.64 -15.87
N VAL A 9 5.67 23.25 -14.61
CA VAL A 9 6.45 22.23 -13.89
C VAL A 9 6.24 20.85 -14.54
N TYR A 10 5.00 20.52 -14.93
CA TYR A 10 4.69 19.28 -15.65
C TYR A 10 5.52 19.16 -16.94
N ARG A 11 5.55 20.20 -17.76
CA ARG A 11 6.35 20.23 -19.01
C ARG A 11 7.84 20.09 -18.75
N LEU A 12 8.35 20.65 -17.66
CA LEU A 12 9.76 20.51 -17.27
C LEU A 12 10.10 19.05 -16.89
N LEU A 13 9.20 18.37 -16.18
CA LEU A 13 9.41 17.01 -15.68
C LEU A 13 9.14 15.95 -16.74
N TRP A 14 8.00 16.07 -17.42
CA TRP A 14 7.42 15.05 -18.31
C TRP A 14 7.38 15.48 -19.79
N GLY A 15 7.73 16.72 -20.10
CA GLY A 15 7.85 17.17 -21.49
C GLY A 15 9.10 16.61 -22.17
N ASP A 16 9.14 16.70 -23.48
CA ASP A 16 10.24 16.21 -24.32
C ASP A 16 11.51 17.02 -24.07
N LEU A 17 12.48 16.43 -23.36
CA LEU A 17 13.81 17.01 -23.09
C LEU A 17 14.79 16.66 -24.19
N LEU A 18 14.76 15.42 -24.67
CA LEU A 18 15.66 14.90 -25.68
C LEU A 18 14.85 14.16 -26.75
N THR A 19 14.95 14.63 -27.98
CA THR A 19 14.32 13.99 -29.12
C THR A 19 15.39 13.35 -29.99
N LEU A 20 15.37 12.02 -30.06
CA LEU A 20 16.29 11.21 -30.86
C LEU A 20 15.56 10.72 -32.12
N HIS A 21 16.12 11.01 -33.28
CA HIS A 21 15.64 10.50 -34.55
C HIS A 21 16.44 9.27 -34.96
N LEU A 22 15.83 8.09 -34.87
CA LEU A 22 16.42 6.80 -35.22
C LEU A 22 15.74 6.29 -36.49
N GLY A 23 16.20 6.78 -37.64
CA GLY A 23 15.55 6.50 -38.92
C GLY A 23 14.11 7.04 -38.96
N ASN A 24 13.13 6.15 -39.15
CA ASN A 24 11.71 6.52 -39.16
C ASN A 24 11.06 6.61 -37.78
N VAL A 25 11.81 6.35 -36.71
CA VAL A 25 11.29 6.34 -35.34
C VAL A 25 11.79 7.59 -34.60
N THR A 26 10.87 8.38 -34.08
CA THR A 26 11.19 9.51 -33.19
C THR A 26 10.98 9.08 -31.74
N LEU A 27 12.05 9.06 -30.97
CA LEU A 27 12.03 8.78 -29.53
C LEU A 27 12.17 10.09 -28.77
N SER A 28 11.10 10.54 -28.14
CA SER A 28 11.11 11.67 -27.23
C SER A 28 11.24 11.16 -25.79
N LEU A 29 12.26 11.63 -25.08
CA LEU A 29 12.53 11.27 -23.70
C LEU A 29 12.37 12.49 -22.79
N SER A 30 11.56 12.36 -21.77
CA SER A 30 11.45 13.36 -20.70
C SER A 30 12.57 13.22 -19.68
N PHE A 31 12.79 14.28 -18.90
CA PHE A 31 13.74 14.26 -17.78
C PHE A 31 13.45 13.11 -16.82
N MET A 32 12.19 12.91 -16.46
CA MET A 32 11.78 11.86 -15.52
C MET A 32 12.01 10.45 -16.05
N VAL A 33 11.76 10.22 -17.34
CA VAL A 33 12.01 8.93 -17.99
C VAL A 33 13.51 8.59 -17.94
N ILE A 34 14.36 9.56 -18.27
CA ILE A 34 15.83 9.38 -18.20
C ILE A 34 16.27 9.08 -16.77
N LEU A 35 15.79 9.86 -15.80
CA LEU A 35 16.12 9.69 -14.38
C LEU A 35 15.70 8.30 -13.87
N LEU A 36 14.48 7.86 -14.15
CA LEU A 36 13.95 6.58 -13.68
C LEU A 36 14.66 5.38 -14.31
N LEU A 37 14.89 5.42 -15.63
CA LEU A 37 15.61 4.33 -16.31
C LEU A 37 17.05 4.23 -15.84
N THR A 38 17.76 5.36 -15.76
CA THR A 38 19.16 5.36 -15.30
C THR A 38 19.27 4.92 -13.84
N ALA A 39 18.37 5.38 -12.96
CA ALA A 39 18.32 4.94 -11.56
C ALA A 39 17.98 3.45 -11.45
N GLY A 40 16.96 2.99 -12.19
CA GLY A 40 16.56 1.59 -12.19
C GLY A 40 17.66 0.67 -12.66
N VAL A 41 18.34 1.00 -13.76
CA VAL A 41 19.50 0.25 -14.26
C VAL A 41 20.65 0.26 -13.23
N PHE A 42 20.99 1.45 -12.69
CA PHE A 42 22.03 1.60 -11.68
C PHE A 42 21.78 0.71 -10.46
N PHE A 43 20.58 0.77 -9.87
CA PHE A 43 20.27 -0.04 -8.69
C PHE A 43 20.16 -1.52 -9.03
N THR A 44 19.64 -1.90 -10.20
CA THR A 44 19.55 -3.30 -10.65
C THR A 44 20.94 -3.92 -10.82
N LEU A 45 21.87 -3.21 -11.45
CA LEU A 45 23.25 -3.67 -11.59
C LEU A 45 23.96 -3.74 -10.23
N ARG A 46 23.78 -2.70 -9.40
CA ARG A 46 24.42 -2.62 -8.10
C ARG A 46 23.90 -3.66 -7.10
N THR A 47 22.63 -4.04 -7.18
CA THR A 47 22.03 -5.13 -6.40
C THR A 47 22.24 -6.52 -7.05
N ARG A 48 22.96 -6.60 -8.18
CA ARG A 48 23.24 -7.84 -8.92
C ARG A 48 21.96 -8.56 -9.32
N LEU A 49 21.07 -7.89 -10.07
CA LEU A 49 19.79 -8.43 -10.56
C LEU A 49 18.92 -9.00 -9.43
N LEU A 50 18.76 -8.22 -8.37
CA LEU A 50 18.03 -8.61 -7.14
C LEU A 50 16.67 -9.27 -7.42
N PRO A 51 15.79 -8.76 -8.32
CA PRO A 51 14.47 -9.36 -8.55
C PRO A 51 14.54 -10.82 -9.02
N VAL A 52 15.61 -11.20 -9.72
CA VAL A 52 15.79 -12.58 -10.19
C VAL A 52 16.51 -13.43 -9.14
N ARG A 53 17.60 -12.91 -8.59
CA ARG A 53 18.46 -13.64 -7.67
C ARG A 53 17.82 -13.95 -6.33
N LEU A 54 17.08 -12.99 -5.76
CA LEU A 54 16.49 -13.09 -4.42
C LEU A 54 14.97 -13.28 -4.47
N PHE A 55 14.41 -13.74 -5.58
CA PHE A 55 12.96 -13.92 -5.70
C PHE A 55 12.38 -14.88 -4.65
N ARG A 56 13.10 -15.99 -4.35
CA ARG A 56 12.71 -16.94 -3.30
C ARG A 56 12.77 -16.32 -1.90
N ASP A 57 13.77 -15.48 -1.65
CA ASP A 57 13.93 -14.80 -0.37
C ASP A 57 12.84 -13.72 -0.18
N MET A 58 12.38 -13.09 -1.28
CA MET A 58 11.23 -12.17 -1.25
C MET A 58 9.96 -12.89 -0.82
N LEU A 59 9.68 -14.07 -1.37
CA LEU A 59 8.52 -14.88 -0.99
C LEU A 59 8.62 -15.34 0.48
N ALA A 60 9.81 -15.80 0.89
CA ALA A 60 10.04 -16.22 2.27
C ALA A 60 9.84 -15.07 3.28
N ALA A 61 10.31 -13.85 2.93
CA ALA A 61 10.19 -12.68 3.80
C ALA A 61 8.73 -12.27 4.08
N VAL A 62 7.81 -12.55 3.16
CA VAL A 62 6.37 -12.29 3.35
C VAL A 62 5.71 -13.31 4.28
N CYS A 63 6.12 -14.58 4.17
CA CYS A 63 5.53 -15.68 4.94
C CYS A 63 6.04 -15.76 6.38
N GLU A 64 7.09 -15.02 6.72
CA GLU A 64 7.69 -15.07 8.07
C GLU A 64 6.80 -14.32 9.08
N LYS A 65 6.36 -15.04 10.11
CA LYS A 65 5.58 -14.47 11.22
C LYS A 65 6.50 -13.67 12.14
N ASN A 66 6.11 -12.44 12.46
CA ASN A 66 6.75 -11.67 13.53
C ASN A 66 6.03 -11.95 14.85
N ASP A 67 6.68 -12.67 15.75
CA ASP A 67 6.12 -13.02 17.06
C ASP A 67 6.34 -11.95 18.14
N LYS A 68 6.90 -10.78 17.79
CA LYS A 68 7.33 -9.78 18.78
C LYS A 68 6.88 -8.37 18.37
N GLY A 69 5.94 -7.81 19.10
CA GLY A 69 5.76 -6.38 19.20
C GLY A 69 4.43 -5.79 18.77
N SER A 70 4.27 -4.49 19.02
CA SER A 70 3.07 -3.68 18.73
C SER A 70 3.04 -3.09 17.32
N GLY A 71 4.03 -3.39 16.47
CA GLY A 71 4.16 -2.88 15.11
C GLY A 71 3.48 -3.76 14.06
N LEU A 72 3.45 -3.28 12.80
CA LEU A 72 2.92 -4.03 11.67
C LEU A 72 3.80 -5.25 11.35
N SER A 73 3.17 -6.41 11.09
CA SER A 73 3.87 -7.59 10.58
C SER A 73 4.37 -7.37 9.14
N SER A 74 5.28 -8.24 8.65
CA SER A 74 5.75 -8.20 7.26
C SER A 74 4.60 -8.31 6.26
N PHE A 75 3.64 -9.19 6.53
CA PHE A 75 2.45 -9.36 5.71
C PHE A 75 1.54 -8.12 5.77
N GLN A 76 1.25 -7.58 6.97
CA GLN A 76 0.45 -6.35 7.11
C GLN A 76 1.11 -5.16 6.43
N THR A 77 2.42 -5.05 6.48
CA THR A 77 3.16 -4.00 5.79
C THR A 77 3.09 -4.16 4.28
N LEU A 78 3.16 -5.39 3.76
CA LEU A 78 2.89 -5.67 2.35
C LEU A 78 1.45 -5.26 1.99
N VAL A 79 0.46 -5.63 2.80
CA VAL A 79 -0.96 -5.27 2.57
C VAL A 79 -1.14 -3.76 2.57
N VAL A 80 -0.59 -3.02 3.52
CA VAL A 80 -0.68 -1.55 3.56
C VAL A 80 -0.01 -0.91 2.36
N SER A 81 1.18 -1.35 1.97
CA SER A 81 1.84 -0.85 0.76
C SER A 81 1.16 -1.33 -0.53
N THR A 82 0.54 -2.52 -0.50
CA THR A 82 -0.24 -3.06 -1.61
C THR A 82 -1.59 -2.33 -1.73
N ALA A 83 -2.17 -1.85 -0.63
CA ALA A 83 -3.41 -1.08 -0.64
C ALA A 83 -3.33 0.22 -1.45
N THR A 84 -2.16 0.83 -1.53
CA THR A 84 -1.91 2.00 -2.38
C THR A 84 -1.50 1.60 -3.79
N ARG A 85 -0.71 0.55 -3.95
CA ARG A 85 -0.24 0.03 -5.22
C ARG A 85 -1.33 -0.76 -5.94
N VAL A 86 -1.82 -1.87 -5.35
CA VAL A 86 -2.98 -2.62 -5.88
C VAL A 86 -4.25 -1.84 -5.52
N GLY A 87 -4.43 -0.76 -6.21
CA GLY A 87 -5.50 0.19 -6.01
C GLY A 87 -5.99 0.74 -7.35
N MET A 88 -6.41 1.99 -7.35
CA MET A 88 -6.88 2.62 -8.58
C MET A 88 -5.79 2.70 -9.66
N GLY A 89 -4.50 2.75 -9.29
CA GLY A 89 -3.38 2.82 -10.24
C GLY A 89 -3.36 1.66 -11.23
N ASN A 90 -3.70 0.46 -10.78
CA ASN A 90 -3.77 -0.75 -11.62
C ASN A 90 -4.94 -0.76 -12.60
N LEU A 91 -5.99 -0.02 -12.33
CA LEU A 91 -7.13 0.14 -13.22
C LEU A 91 -6.95 1.41 -14.07
N VAL A 92 -7.08 2.55 -13.45
CA VAL A 92 -7.09 3.86 -14.13
C VAL A 92 -5.73 4.22 -14.73
N GLY A 93 -4.62 3.85 -14.05
CA GLY A 93 -3.27 4.06 -14.57
C GLY A 93 -2.99 3.23 -15.83
N VAL A 94 -3.43 1.96 -15.86
CA VAL A 94 -3.27 1.09 -17.03
C VAL A 94 -4.16 1.55 -18.18
N VAL A 95 -5.40 1.98 -17.88
CA VAL A 95 -6.28 2.60 -18.87
C VAL A 95 -5.62 3.83 -19.49
N ALA A 96 -5.05 4.72 -18.67
CA ALA A 96 -4.34 5.90 -19.14
C ALA A 96 -3.09 5.56 -19.98
N ALA A 97 -2.36 4.49 -19.61
CA ALA A 97 -1.23 4.00 -20.39
C ALA A 97 -1.64 3.53 -21.78
N LEU A 98 -2.70 2.70 -21.85
CA LEU A 98 -3.19 2.13 -23.10
C LEU A 98 -3.85 3.15 -24.01
N SER A 99 -4.65 4.08 -23.47
CA SER A 99 -5.37 5.09 -24.28
C SER A 99 -4.43 6.07 -24.97
N VAL A 100 -3.25 6.36 -24.42
CA VAL A 100 -2.28 7.30 -24.98
C VAL A 100 -1.06 6.60 -25.59
N GLY A 101 -0.56 5.56 -24.92
CA GLY A 101 0.65 4.83 -25.33
C GLY A 101 0.39 3.55 -26.13
N GLY A 102 -0.87 3.13 -26.30
CA GLY A 102 -1.19 1.85 -26.96
C GLY A 102 -0.73 0.63 -26.18
N ALA A 103 -0.81 -0.55 -26.81
CA ALA A 103 -0.45 -1.82 -26.20
C ALA A 103 1.03 -1.90 -25.78
N GLY A 104 1.91 -1.25 -26.52
CA GLY A 104 3.34 -1.21 -26.22
C GLY A 104 3.70 -0.57 -24.89
N ALA A 105 2.85 0.30 -24.35
CA ALA A 105 3.06 0.90 -23.03
C ALA A 105 3.11 -0.15 -21.91
N VAL A 106 2.38 -1.26 -22.06
CA VAL A 106 2.40 -2.38 -21.08
C VAL A 106 3.80 -2.98 -20.93
N PHE A 107 4.51 -3.17 -22.03
CA PHE A 107 5.90 -3.63 -21.98
C PHE A 107 6.79 -2.68 -21.16
N TRP A 108 6.68 -1.39 -21.36
CA TRP A 108 7.46 -0.41 -20.63
C TRP A 108 7.05 -0.30 -19.15
N MET A 109 5.79 -0.59 -18.83
CA MET A 109 5.37 -0.80 -17.43
C MET A 109 6.10 -2.01 -16.82
N TRP A 110 6.22 -3.13 -17.52
CA TRP A 110 6.97 -4.31 -17.06
C TRP A 110 8.46 -3.99 -16.84
N VAL A 111 9.07 -3.27 -17.78
CA VAL A 111 10.46 -2.81 -17.62
C VAL A 111 10.61 -1.95 -16.37
N THR A 112 9.68 -1.01 -16.14
CA THR A 112 9.68 -0.16 -14.95
C THR A 112 9.56 -0.98 -13.67
N ALA A 113 8.75 -2.03 -13.65
CA ALA A 113 8.61 -2.90 -12.49
C ALA A 113 9.88 -3.73 -12.20
N LEU A 114 10.47 -4.32 -13.24
CA LEU A 114 11.70 -5.12 -13.09
C LEU A 114 12.88 -4.28 -12.60
N LEU A 115 13.07 -3.10 -13.18
CA LEU A 115 14.11 -2.17 -12.75
C LEU A 115 13.77 -1.51 -11.40
N GLY A 116 12.51 -1.11 -11.25
CA GLY A 116 11.99 -0.44 -10.06
C GLY A 116 12.02 -1.31 -8.80
N ALA A 117 11.87 -2.62 -8.91
CA ALA A 117 11.95 -3.53 -7.77
C ALA A 117 13.28 -3.40 -7.01
N SER A 118 14.40 -3.24 -7.73
CA SER A 118 15.71 -2.99 -7.14
C SER A 118 15.79 -1.63 -6.44
N THR A 119 15.16 -0.60 -7.01
CA THR A 119 15.07 0.73 -6.41
C THR A 119 14.21 0.69 -5.14
N SER A 120 13.06 0.04 -5.20
CA SER A 120 12.14 -0.14 -4.07
C SER A 120 12.78 -0.90 -2.91
N PHE A 121 13.62 -1.90 -3.21
CA PHE A 121 14.44 -2.58 -2.21
C PHE A 121 15.34 -1.60 -1.44
N VAL A 122 16.09 -0.77 -2.17
CA VAL A 122 17.04 0.17 -1.56
C VAL A 122 16.32 1.21 -0.70
N GLU A 123 15.27 1.86 -1.25
CA GLU A 123 14.53 2.90 -0.53
C GLU A 123 13.84 2.38 0.74
N SER A 124 13.27 1.17 0.68
CA SER A 124 12.55 0.58 1.80
C SER A 124 13.49 0.05 2.88
N THR A 125 14.64 -0.51 2.50
CA THR A 125 15.70 -0.88 3.44
C THR A 125 16.24 0.35 4.18
N LEU A 126 16.46 1.46 3.48
CA LEU A 126 16.87 2.73 4.10
C LEU A 126 15.79 3.30 5.02
N ALA A 127 14.52 3.22 4.63
CA ALA A 127 13.41 3.67 5.47
C ALA A 127 13.35 2.93 6.80
N GLN A 128 13.56 1.62 6.79
CA GLN A 128 13.66 0.81 8.02
C GLN A 128 14.88 1.18 8.88
N LYS A 129 16.02 1.44 8.22
CA LYS A 129 17.25 1.81 8.92
C LYS A 129 17.15 3.17 9.62
N TYR A 130 16.39 4.10 9.05
CA TYR A 130 16.26 5.48 9.52
C TYR A 130 14.90 5.82 10.12
N LYS A 131 14.11 4.80 10.47
CA LYS A 131 12.81 4.99 11.13
C LYS A 131 12.96 5.61 12.52
N GLN A 132 11.93 6.30 12.96
CA GLN A 132 11.83 6.95 14.25
C GLN A 132 10.52 6.56 14.94
N PRO A 133 10.43 6.62 16.29
CA PRO A 133 9.18 6.40 17.00
C PRO A 133 8.10 7.39 16.56
N ASP A 134 6.87 6.90 16.41
CA ASP A 134 5.71 7.74 16.15
C ASP A 134 4.97 8.01 17.46
N HIS A 135 5.20 9.21 18.02
CA HIS A 135 4.62 9.60 19.32
C HIS A 135 3.10 9.86 19.26
N LEU A 136 2.54 10.07 18.05
CA LEU A 136 1.14 10.42 17.90
C LEU A 136 0.24 9.19 17.68
N TYR A 137 0.71 8.24 16.86
CA TYR A 137 -0.03 7.04 16.48
C TYR A 137 0.52 5.75 17.12
N GLY A 138 1.66 5.85 17.79
CA GLY A 138 2.40 4.69 18.29
C GLY A 138 3.18 3.94 17.19
N GLY A 139 4.08 3.04 17.57
CA GLY A 139 4.92 2.30 16.65
C GLY A 139 6.01 3.15 15.98
N TRP A 140 6.22 2.96 14.69
CA TRP A 140 7.31 3.56 13.93
C TRP A 140 6.80 4.39 12.75
N ARG A 141 7.57 5.41 12.38
CA ARG A 141 7.40 6.23 11.17
C ARG A 141 8.75 6.51 10.52
N GLY A 142 8.75 6.79 9.23
CA GLY A 142 9.97 7.08 8.48
C GLY A 142 9.67 7.42 7.03
N GLY A 143 10.62 7.10 6.16
CA GLY A 143 10.56 7.39 4.73
C GLY A 143 11.59 8.43 4.31
N PRO A 144 11.50 8.94 3.06
CA PRO A 144 12.56 9.78 2.48
C PRO A 144 12.86 11.06 3.25
N ALA A 145 11.86 11.71 3.83
CA ALA A 145 12.09 12.92 4.63
C ALA A 145 13.09 12.66 5.77
N TYR A 146 13.03 11.48 6.40
CA TYR A 146 13.87 11.13 7.53
C TYR A 146 15.30 10.79 7.13
N TYR A 147 15.51 9.95 6.10
CA TYR A 147 16.88 9.66 5.66
C TYR A 147 17.54 10.81 4.89
N LEU A 148 16.77 11.66 4.17
CA LEU A 148 17.27 12.91 3.61
C LEU A 148 17.76 13.88 4.70
N HIS A 149 17.01 13.96 5.81
CA HIS A 149 17.38 14.75 6.97
C HIS A 149 18.71 14.27 7.54
N THR A 150 18.82 12.96 7.83
CA THR A 150 20.05 12.36 8.37
C THR A 150 21.24 12.54 7.41
N LEU A 151 21.04 12.38 6.10
CA LEU A 151 22.07 12.62 5.11
C LEU A 151 22.57 14.09 5.14
N ALA A 152 21.64 15.04 5.27
CA ALA A 152 21.98 16.46 5.34
C ALA A 152 22.77 16.81 6.63
N GLU A 153 22.40 16.20 7.77
CA GLU A 153 23.13 16.33 9.04
C GLU A 153 24.56 15.81 8.92
N ARG A 154 24.74 14.60 8.34
CA ARG A 154 26.06 14.02 8.10
C ARG A 154 26.94 14.88 7.20
N LYS A 155 26.37 15.40 6.10
CA LYS A 155 27.12 16.28 5.18
C LYS A 155 27.53 17.60 5.82
N ARG A 156 26.72 18.13 6.77
CA ARG A 156 27.00 19.39 7.45
C ARG A 156 27.79 19.25 8.75
N GLY A 157 27.97 18.02 9.24
CA GLY A 157 28.65 17.73 10.49
C GLY A 157 27.95 18.29 11.75
N ARG A 158 26.67 18.68 11.64
CA ARG A 158 25.88 19.24 12.75
C ARG A 158 24.43 18.81 12.69
N LYS A 159 23.78 18.73 13.85
CA LYS A 159 22.34 18.51 13.94
C LYS A 159 21.56 19.67 13.34
N LEU A 160 20.53 19.36 12.58
CA LEU A 160 19.65 20.32 11.93
C LEU A 160 18.26 20.23 12.54
N ARG A 161 17.58 21.35 12.68
CA ARG A 161 16.17 21.34 13.05
C ARG A 161 15.32 20.74 11.91
N ARG A 162 15.63 21.10 10.66
CA ARG A 162 15.01 20.58 9.44
C ARG A 162 16.01 20.66 8.28
N SER A 163 15.92 19.73 7.36
CA SER A 163 16.69 19.75 6.10
C SER A 163 15.83 20.29 4.96
N VAL A 164 16.38 21.18 4.14
CA VAL A 164 15.67 21.75 2.98
C VAL A 164 15.21 20.66 2.01
N ALA A 165 16.09 19.72 1.65
CA ALA A 165 15.74 18.62 0.74
C ALA A 165 14.62 17.73 1.31
N ALA A 166 14.65 17.46 2.61
CA ALA A 166 13.60 16.70 3.28
C ALA A 166 12.26 17.46 3.36
N CYS A 167 12.30 18.78 3.57
CA CYS A 167 11.10 19.62 3.53
C CYS A 167 10.50 19.64 2.11
N LEU A 168 11.34 19.78 1.08
CA LEU A 168 10.89 19.77 -0.31
C LEU A 168 10.27 18.42 -0.70
N PHE A 169 10.89 17.31 -0.30
CA PHE A 169 10.29 15.99 -0.47
C PHE A 169 8.92 15.89 0.21
N ALA A 170 8.86 16.29 1.49
CA ALA A 170 7.62 16.18 2.26
C ALA A 170 6.49 17.03 1.66
N VAL A 171 6.78 18.26 1.22
CA VAL A 171 5.80 19.13 0.54
C VAL A 171 5.37 18.53 -0.80
N SER A 172 6.32 18.03 -1.61
CA SER A 172 6.01 17.37 -2.89
C SER A 172 5.09 16.17 -2.70
N GLY A 173 5.32 15.37 -1.64
CA GLY A 173 4.44 14.25 -1.30
C GLY A 173 3.03 14.70 -0.93
N LEU A 174 2.89 15.73 -0.12
CA LEU A 174 1.57 16.27 0.24
C LEU A 174 0.81 16.80 -0.99
N ILE A 175 1.51 17.45 -1.93
CA ILE A 175 0.95 17.89 -3.23
C ILE A 175 0.54 16.68 -4.08
N CYS A 176 1.40 15.67 -4.19
CA CYS A 176 1.12 14.44 -4.93
C CYS A 176 -0.17 13.76 -4.46
N TRP A 177 -0.32 13.58 -3.17
CA TRP A 177 -1.49 12.89 -2.61
C TRP A 177 -2.77 13.72 -2.67
N CYS A 178 -2.67 15.06 -2.71
CA CYS A 178 -3.79 15.92 -3.10
C CYS A 178 -4.23 15.65 -4.56
N GLY A 179 -3.28 15.52 -5.49
CA GLY A 179 -3.56 15.15 -6.88
C GLY A 179 -4.18 13.76 -7.01
N ILE A 180 -3.61 12.75 -6.33
CA ILE A 180 -4.16 11.38 -6.32
C ILE A 180 -5.59 11.37 -5.75
N SER A 181 -5.89 12.16 -4.71
CA SER A 181 -7.25 12.28 -4.17
C SER A 181 -8.24 12.78 -5.23
N GLN A 182 -7.82 13.70 -6.10
CA GLN A 182 -8.66 14.17 -7.23
C GLN A 182 -8.90 13.06 -8.25
N VAL A 183 -7.86 12.31 -8.65
CA VAL A 183 -8.00 11.19 -9.60
C VAL A 183 -8.92 10.09 -9.04
N VAL A 184 -8.85 9.82 -7.74
CA VAL A 184 -9.73 8.87 -7.02
C VAL A 184 -11.20 9.21 -7.26
N SER A 185 -11.63 10.42 -6.92
CA SER A 185 -13.04 10.79 -7.03
C SER A 185 -13.49 10.96 -8.48
N ASN A 186 -12.64 11.48 -9.35
CA ASN A 186 -12.92 11.63 -10.76
C ASN A 186 -13.24 10.28 -11.44
N SER A 187 -12.35 9.30 -11.25
CA SER A 187 -12.52 7.98 -11.88
C SER A 187 -13.70 7.19 -11.32
N VAL A 188 -13.96 7.29 -10.01
CA VAL A 188 -15.13 6.64 -9.41
C VAL A 188 -16.42 7.29 -9.90
N SER A 189 -16.46 8.61 -9.99
CA SER A 189 -17.64 9.34 -10.48
C SER A 189 -17.97 8.98 -11.94
N GLU A 190 -16.97 8.91 -12.81
CA GLU A 190 -17.13 8.47 -14.20
C GLU A 190 -17.65 7.04 -14.27
N ALA A 191 -17.05 6.12 -13.51
CA ALA A 191 -17.45 4.72 -13.52
C ALA A 191 -18.90 4.50 -13.01
N PHE A 192 -19.32 5.25 -11.98
CA PHE A 192 -20.69 5.17 -11.45
C PHE A 192 -21.71 5.84 -12.36
N GLN A 193 -21.34 6.91 -13.03
CA GLN A 193 -22.18 7.52 -14.06
C GLN A 193 -22.45 6.52 -15.20
N ASN A 194 -21.43 5.80 -15.65
CA ASN A 194 -21.57 4.81 -16.71
C ASN A 194 -22.36 3.57 -16.28
N ALA A 195 -22.15 3.09 -15.05
CA ALA A 195 -22.79 1.85 -14.58
C ALA A 195 -24.22 2.03 -14.08
N PHE A 196 -24.50 3.17 -13.42
CA PHE A 196 -25.75 3.38 -12.69
C PHE A 196 -26.47 4.68 -13.09
N SER A 197 -25.94 5.45 -14.04
CA SER A 197 -26.45 6.77 -14.43
C SER A 197 -26.55 7.76 -13.25
N ILE A 198 -25.71 7.58 -12.22
CA ILE A 198 -25.66 8.47 -11.05
C ILE A 198 -24.85 9.72 -11.42
N PRO A 199 -25.38 10.94 -11.18
CA PRO A 199 -24.64 12.16 -11.45
C PRO A 199 -23.30 12.22 -10.69
N PRO A 200 -22.19 12.69 -11.33
CA PRO A 200 -20.87 12.75 -10.71
C PRO A 200 -20.84 13.48 -9.35
N LEU A 201 -21.60 14.54 -9.19
CA LEU A 201 -21.72 15.29 -7.95
C LEU A 201 -22.22 14.39 -6.80
N VAL A 202 -23.26 13.58 -7.04
CA VAL A 202 -23.84 12.70 -6.03
C VAL A 202 -22.82 11.64 -5.60
N THR A 203 -22.21 10.97 -6.58
CA THR A 203 -21.15 9.97 -6.31
C THR A 203 -20.00 10.58 -5.50
N THR A 204 -19.53 11.77 -5.90
CA THR A 204 -18.44 12.47 -5.23
C THR A 204 -18.79 12.83 -3.78
N LEU A 205 -19.98 13.35 -3.53
CA LEU A 205 -20.43 13.71 -2.17
C LEU A 205 -20.58 12.47 -1.28
N VAL A 206 -21.18 11.39 -1.79
CA VAL A 206 -21.32 10.13 -1.06
C VAL A 206 -19.94 9.53 -0.75
N LEU A 207 -19.03 9.47 -1.74
CA LEU A 207 -17.67 8.98 -1.54
C LEU A 207 -16.93 9.80 -0.49
N THR A 208 -17.03 11.13 -0.57
CA THR A 208 -16.38 12.05 0.38
C THR A 208 -16.96 11.90 1.79
N ALA A 209 -18.28 11.75 1.92
CA ALA A 209 -18.92 11.54 3.22
C ALA A 209 -18.48 10.21 3.87
N LEU A 210 -18.44 9.10 3.09
CA LEU A 210 -17.94 7.80 3.56
C LEU A 210 -16.47 7.89 3.96
N ALA A 211 -15.65 8.53 3.13
CA ALA A 211 -14.25 8.77 3.44
C ALA A 211 -14.07 9.59 4.72
N ALA A 212 -14.85 10.66 4.91
CA ALA A 212 -14.77 11.51 6.09
C ALA A 212 -15.09 10.76 7.38
N VAL A 213 -16.14 9.91 7.39
CA VAL A 213 -16.51 9.10 8.55
C VAL A 213 -15.36 8.20 9.02
N ILE A 214 -14.60 7.63 8.08
CA ILE A 214 -13.50 6.71 8.42
C ILE A 214 -12.23 7.48 8.74
N VAL A 215 -11.83 8.41 7.88
CA VAL A 215 -10.54 9.10 7.95
C VAL A 215 -10.43 10.04 9.15
N LEU A 216 -11.53 10.67 9.55
CA LEU A 216 -11.52 11.57 10.71
C LEU A 216 -11.48 10.83 12.06
N ARG A 217 -11.75 9.52 12.08
CA ARG A 217 -11.53 8.71 13.29
C ARG A 217 -10.04 8.51 13.54
N LYS A 218 -9.63 8.50 14.81
CA LYS A 218 -8.21 8.42 15.20
C LYS A 218 -7.57 7.05 14.88
N GLU A 219 -8.32 5.97 14.96
CA GLU A 219 -7.78 4.59 14.98
C GLU A 219 -8.18 3.70 13.80
N ALA A 220 -9.04 4.14 12.91
CA ALA A 220 -9.76 3.23 12.01
C ALA A 220 -8.98 2.77 10.76
N THR A 221 -7.78 3.28 10.51
CA THR A 221 -7.25 3.34 9.14
C THR A 221 -6.63 2.05 8.63
N VAL A 222 -5.93 1.27 9.45
CA VAL A 222 -5.10 0.15 8.95
C VAL A 222 -5.85 -1.19 9.00
N LYS A 223 -6.59 -1.47 10.06
CA LYS A 223 -7.28 -2.76 10.23
C LYS A 223 -8.31 -3.07 9.14
N SER A 224 -8.97 -2.03 8.61
CA SER A 224 -9.94 -2.21 7.51
C SER A 224 -9.27 -2.62 6.21
N LEU A 225 -8.03 -2.17 5.97
CA LEU A 225 -7.28 -2.51 4.77
C LEU A 225 -6.81 -3.97 4.77
N ASP A 226 -6.46 -4.52 5.94
CA ASP A 226 -5.92 -5.89 6.07
C ASP A 226 -6.86 -6.96 5.50
N VAL A 227 -8.16 -6.74 5.56
CA VAL A 227 -9.18 -7.66 5.05
C VAL A 227 -9.69 -7.25 3.67
N MET A 228 -9.97 -5.95 3.48
CA MET A 228 -10.59 -5.44 2.25
C MET A 228 -9.66 -5.61 1.04
N VAL A 229 -8.37 -5.30 1.18
CA VAL A 229 -7.43 -5.31 0.05
C VAL A 229 -7.20 -6.72 -0.53
N PRO A 230 -6.89 -7.77 0.26
CA PRO A 230 -6.72 -9.11 -0.28
C PRO A 230 -8.00 -9.65 -0.94
N ILE A 231 -9.18 -9.39 -0.36
CA ILE A 231 -10.44 -9.86 -0.92
C ILE A 231 -10.72 -9.18 -2.27
N MET A 232 -10.66 -7.84 -2.34
CA MET A 232 -10.94 -7.13 -3.58
C MET A 232 -9.92 -7.46 -4.68
N ALA A 233 -8.62 -7.56 -4.34
CA ALA A 233 -7.59 -7.94 -5.29
C ALA A 233 -7.78 -9.38 -5.78
N GLY A 234 -8.16 -10.31 -4.88
CA GLY A 234 -8.46 -11.69 -5.22
C GLY A 234 -9.67 -11.82 -6.14
N CYS A 235 -10.78 -11.15 -5.83
CA CYS A 235 -11.97 -11.14 -6.68
C CYS A 235 -11.67 -10.57 -8.07
N TYR A 236 -10.91 -9.46 -8.12
CA TYR A 236 -10.51 -8.86 -9.39
C TYR A 236 -9.61 -9.80 -10.19
N PHE A 237 -8.60 -10.39 -9.55
CA PHE A 237 -7.70 -11.33 -10.19
C PHE A 237 -8.42 -12.57 -10.75
N VAL A 238 -9.32 -13.17 -9.98
CA VAL A 238 -10.10 -14.34 -10.43
C VAL A 238 -10.97 -13.99 -11.63
N MET A 239 -11.64 -12.83 -11.60
CA MET A 239 -12.49 -12.37 -12.70
C MET A 239 -11.66 -12.09 -13.97
N THR A 240 -10.55 -11.41 -13.86
CA THR A 240 -9.68 -11.10 -15.00
C THR A 240 -9.00 -12.37 -15.55
N LEU A 241 -8.60 -13.30 -14.66
CA LEU A 241 -8.07 -14.60 -15.06
C LEU A 241 -9.11 -15.41 -15.85
N TRP A 242 -10.37 -15.38 -15.42
CA TRP A 242 -11.47 -16.00 -16.17
C TRP A 242 -11.58 -15.46 -17.60
N ILE A 243 -11.54 -14.12 -17.75
CA ILE A 243 -11.58 -13.50 -19.08
C ILE A 243 -10.37 -13.94 -19.93
N ILE A 244 -9.17 -13.96 -19.35
CA ILE A 244 -7.95 -14.40 -20.05
C ILE A 244 -8.06 -15.87 -20.50
N LEU A 245 -8.54 -16.76 -19.62
CA LEU A 245 -8.67 -18.18 -19.92
C LEU A 245 -9.71 -18.46 -21.00
N THR A 246 -10.82 -17.71 -21.02
CA THR A 246 -11.86 -17.85 -22.07
C THR A 246 -11.40 -17.33 -23.44
N HIS A 247 -10.38 -16.47 -23.47
CA HIS A 247 -9.81 -15.89 -24.69
C HIS A 247 -8.36 -16.35 -24.97
N LEU A 248 -7.95 -17.49 -24.41
CA LEU A 248 -6.59 -18.01 -24.49
C LEU A 248 -6.03 -18.10 -25.94
N PRO A 249 -6.82 -18.49 -26.98
CA PRO A 249 -6.32 -18.52 -28.38
C PRO A 249 -5.90 -17.14 -28.91
N GLN A 250 -6.43 -16.03 -28.37
CA GLN A 250 -6.11 -14.67 -28.81
C GLN A 250 -4.88 -14.10 -28.09
N LEU A 251 -4.48 -14.67 -26.96
CA LEU A 251 -3.40 -14.18 -26.11
C LEU A 251 -2.04 -14.07 -26.83
N PRO A 252 -1.60 -15.00 -27.69
CA PRO A 252 -0.36 -14.86 -28.45
C PRO A 252 -0.38 -13.61 -29.34
N GLY A 253 -1.54 -13.27 -29.95
CA GLY A 253 -1.72 -12.07 -30.75
C GLY A 253 -1.55 -10.79 -29.92
N VAL A 254 -2.06 -10.77 -28.69
CA VAL A 254 -1.91 -9.65 -27.76
C VAL A 254 -0.43 -9.46 -27.39
N PHE A 255 0.32 -10.53 -27.12
CA PHE A 255 1.75 -10.40 -26.87
C PHE A 255 2.52 -9.87 -28.09
N VAL A 256 2.22 -10.37 -29.29
CA VAL A 256 2.81 -9.85 -30.54
C VAL A 256 2.52 -8.36 -30.68
N GLN A 257 1.30 -7.91 -30.39
CA GLN A 257 0.94 -6.51 -30.42
C GLN A 257 1.75 -5.69 -29.41
N ILE A 258 1.78 -6.13 -28.14
CA ILE A 258 2.54 -5.46 -27.07
C ILE A 258 4.01 -5.29 -27.47
N PHE A 259 4.69 -6.35 -27.90
CA PHE A 259 6.11 -6.29 -28.26
C PHE A 259 6.37 -5.50 -29.52
N SER A 260 5.53 -5.62 -30.56
CA SER A 260 5.72 -4.90 -31.82
C SER A 260 5.54 -3.39 -31.66
N GLU A 261 4.54 -2.94 -30.90
CA GLU A 261 4.33 -1.53 -30.58
C GLU A 261 5.42 -0.99 -29.62
N ALA A 262 5.83 -1.80 -28.62
CA ALA A 262 6.86 -1.43 -27.65
C ALA A 262 8.25 -1.22 -28.26
N LEU A 263 8.54 -1.86 -29.39
CA LEU A 263 9.81 -1.75 -30.09
C LEU A 263 9.74 -0.83 -31.33
N GLY A 264 8.60 -0.16 -31.52
CA GLY A 264 8.39 0.76 -32.65
C GLY A 264 8.26 0.06 -34.01
N LEU A 265 8.06 -1.30 -34.03
CA LEU A 265 7.88 -2.09 -35.24
C LEU A 265 6.48 -1.90 -35.86
N ARG A 266 5.52 -1.48 -35.04
CA ARG A 266 4.16 -1.10 -35.42
C ARG A 266 3.85 0.26 -34.84
N GLN A 267 3.07 1.06 -35.58
CA GLN A 267 2.58 2.31 -35.06
C GLN A 267 1.53 2.04 -33.97
N ALA A 268 1.73 2.61 -32.79
CA ALA A 268 0.77 2.49 -31.70
C ALA A 268 -0.48 3.33 -31.99
N VAL A 269 -1.64 2.85 -31.56
CA VAL A 269 -2.94 3.49 -31.79
C VAL A 269 -3.08 4.83 -31.06
N GLY A 270 -2.18 5.30 -30.28
CA GLY A 270 -2.33 6.54 -29.50
C GLY A 270 -1.23 7.57 -29.69
N GLY A 271 -0.15 7.24 -30.41
CA GLY A 271 0.98 8.17 -30.54
C GLY A 271 2.24 7.55 -31.11
N GLY A 272 3.28 8.37 -31.31
CA GLY A 272 4.59 7.89 -31.75
C GLY A 272 5.29 7.07 -30.67
N PHE A 273 6.41 6.40 -31.04
CA PHE A 273 7.20 5.54 -30.17
C PHE A 273 7.60 6.21 -28.83
N GLY A 274 7.90 7.50 -28.84
CA GLY A 274 8.19 8.26 -27.62
C GLY A 274 7.02 8.29 -26.64
N ALA A 275 5.78 8.40 -27.13
CA ALA A 275 4.58 8.36 -26.29
C ALA A 275 4.37 6.98 -25.66
N VAL A 276 4.66 5.90 -26.39
CA VAL A 276 4.63 4.51 -25.88
C VAL A 276 5.56 4.35 -24.68
N VAL A 277 6.82 4.75 -24.85
CA VAL A 277 7.87 4.64 -23.79
C VAL A 277 7.51 5.53 -22.60
N MET A 278 7.18 6.80 -22.86
CA MET A 278 6.88 7.78 -21.81
C MET A 278 5.67 7.37 -20.97
N ASN A 279 4.55 7.00 -21.62
CA ASN A 279 3.34 6.63 -20.89
C ASN A 279 3.50 5.30 -20.15
N GLY A 280 4.20 4.32 -20.73
CA GLY A 280 4.48 3.08 -20.06
C GLY A 280 5.31 3.29 -18.78
N ILE A 281 6.38 4.08 -18.83
CA ILE A 281 7.24 4.38 -17.67
C ILE A 281 6.50 5.23 -16.64
N LYS A 282 5.80 6.28 -17.09
CA LYS A 282 5.06 7.19 -16.22
C LYS A 282 3.95 6.47 -15.47
N ARG A 283 3.14 5.67 -16.16
CA ARG A 283 2.04 4.93 -15.54
C ARG A 283 2.50 3.71 -14.76
N GLY A 284 3.63 3.10 -15.16
CA GLY A 284 4.33 2.10 -14.36
C GLY A 284 4.76 2.66 -13.01
N LEU A 285 5.44 3.82 -12.99
CA LEU A 285 5.82 4.50 -11.74
C LEU A 285 4.60 4.86 -10.88
N PHE A 286 3.53 5.35 -11.51
CA PHE A 286 2.30 5.72 -10.82
C PHE A 286 1.65 4.52 -10.12
N SER A 287 1.69 3.32 -10.74
CA SER A 287 1.16 2.10 -10.16
C SER A 287 2.06 1.52 -9.08
N ASN A 288 3.33 1.23 -9.41
CA ASN A 288 4.22 0.49 -8.51
C ASN A 288 4.98 1.36 -7.49
N GLU A 289 4.92 2.68 -7.66
CA GLU A 289 5.53 3.69 -6.76
C GLU A 289 7.05 3.54 -6.54
N ALA A 290 7.74 2.71 -7.33
CA ALA A 290 9.15 2.39 -7.12
C ALA A 290 10.06 3.59 -7.40
N GLY A 291 10.79 4.06 -6.38
CA GLY A 291 11.68 5.21 -6.46
C GLY A 291 10.98 6.54 -6.20
N SER A 292 9.65 6.58 -6.07
CA SER A 292 8.92 7.79 -5.68
C SER A 292 9.12 8.18 -4.21
N GLY A 293 9.41 7.20 -3.35
CA GLY A 293 9.58 7.41 -1.91
C GLY A 293 8.29 7.34 -1.10
N SER A 294 7.16 6.94 -1.69
CA SER A 294 5.88 6.76 -0.99
C SER A 294 5.86 5.45 -0.19
N ALA A 295 6.13 4.32 -0.83
CA ALA A 295 6.19 3.02 -0.19
C ALA A 295 7.15 2.91 1.01
N PRO A 296 8.30 3.59 1.04
CA PRO A 296 9.16 3.70 2.21
C PRO A 296 8.46 4.19 3.48
N CYS A 297 7.41 5.01 3.36
CA CYS A 297 6.63 5.46 4.53
C CYS A 297 5.89 4.29 5.22
N ALA A 298 5.35 3.34 4.44
CA ALA A 298 4.77 2.12 4.99
C ALA A 298 5.86 1.15 5.48
N ALA A 299 6.91 0.97 4.68
CA ALA A 299 8.02 0.11 5.05
C ALA A 299 8.63 0.48 6.40
N ALA A 300 8.76 1.78 6.71
CA ALA A 300 9.29 2.26 7.99
C ALA A 300 8.40 1.91 9.19
N ALA A 301 7.09 1.80 9.00
CA ALA A 301 6.14 1.51 10.07
C ALA A 301 6.14 0.04 10.51
N ALA A 302 6.77 -0.84 9.72
CA ALA A 302 6.91 -2.24 10.06
C ALA A 302 7.84 -2.43 11.25
N GLU A 303 7.47 -3.32 12.15
CA GLU A 303 8.36 -3.83 13.19
C GLU A 303 9.14 -5.02 12.64
N CYS A 304 10.37 -4.79 12.28
CA CYS A 304 11.23 -5.79 11.67
C CYS A 304 12.65 -5.65 12.22
N ASP A 305 13.24 -6.77 12.60
CA ASP A 305 14.61 -6.82 13.14
C ASP A 305 15.65 -6.63 12.03
N ASP A 306 15.34 -7.03 10.80
CA ASP A 306 16.23 -6.92 9.65
C ASP A 306 15.65 -5.97 8.58
N PRO A 307 16.23 -4.78 8.38
CA PRO A 307 15.81 -3.84 7.35
C PRO A 307 15.74 -4.44 5.94
N VAL A 308 16.57 -5.44 5.64
CA VAL A 308 16.63 -6.11 4.32
C VAL A 308 15.34 -6.86 4.01
N LYS A 309 14.73 -7.48 5.01
CA LYS A 309 13.45 -8.18 4.83
C LYS A 309 12.37 -7.24 4.29
N MET A 310 12.24 -6.05 4.87
CA MET A 310 11.28 -5.06 4.37
C MET A 310 11.60 -4.59 2.96
N GLY A 311 12.87 -4.43 2.63
CA GLY A 311 13.30 -4.16 1.26
C GLY A 311 12.84 -5.25 0.29
N LEU A 312 13.00 -6.53 0.65
CA LEU A 312 12.58 -7.67 -0.17
C LEU A 312 11.06 -7.75 -0.32
N VAL A 313 10.31 -7.53 0.76
CA VAL A 313 8.83 -7.48 0.75
C VAL A 313 8.33 -6.39 -0.20
N GLN A 314 8.92 -5.20 -0.15
CA GLN A 314 8.51 -4.08 -1.00
C GLN A 314 8.90 -4.29 -2.46
N ALA A 315 10.07 -4.91 -2.73
CA ALA A 315 10.47 -5.29 -4.08
C ALA A 315 9.51 -6.32 -4.70
N LEU A 316 9.06 -7.31 -3.91
CA LEU A 316 8.03 -8.27 -4.36
C LEU A 316 6.71 -7.57 -4.66
N GLY A 317 6.31 -6.62 -3.80
CA GLY A 317 5.10 -5.81 -4.01
C GLY A 317 5.09 -5.11 -5.38
N VAL A 318 6.22 -4.53 -5.83
CA VAL A 318 6.37 -3.91 -7.16
C VAL A 318 6.12 -4.92 -8.29
N LEU A 319 6.66 -6.15 -8.16
CA LEU A 319 6.49 -7.18 -9.18
C LEU A 319 5.04 -7.68 -9.24
N ILE A 320 4.41 -7.96 -8.10
CA ILE A 320 3.01 -8.40 -8.04
C ILE A 320 2.10 -7.31 -8.62
N ASP A 321 2.28 -6.07 -8.21
CA ASP A 321 1.48 -4.95 -8.66
C ASP A 321 1.45 -4.85 -10.19
N THR A 322 2.62 -4.70 -10.78
CA THR A 322 2.69 -4.31 -12.20
C THR A 322 2.72 -5.51 -13.14
N ILE A 323 3.49 -6.58 -12.81
CA ILE A 323 3.60 -7.74 -13.71
C ILE A 323 2.35 -8.62 -13.64
N VAL A 324 1.67 -8.68 -12.47
CA VAL A 324 0.46 -9.49 -12.34
C VAL A 324 -0.79 -8.63 -12.53
N ILE A 325 -1.06 -7.69 -11.63
CA ILE A 325 -2.36 -6.99 -11.58
C ILE A 325 -2.54 -6.02 -12.74
N CYS A 326 -1.53 -5.19 -13.07
CA CYS A 326 -1.63 -4.29 -14.24
C CYS A 326 -1.76 -5.08 -15.54
N SER A 327 -1.08 -6.22 -15.67
CA SER A 327 -1.21 -7.08 -16.85
C SER A 327 -2.62 -7.65 -16.98
N CYS A 328 -3.27 -8.04 -15.87
CA CYS A 328 -4.67 -8.46 -15.89
C CYS A 328 -5.56 -7.38 -16.49
N THR A 329 -5.42 -6.14 -16.03
CA THR A 329 -6.18 -4.99 -16.55
C THR A 329 -5.90 -4.75 -18.04
N ALA A 330 -4.62 -4.79 -18.42
CA ALA A 330 -4.23 -4.59 -19.82
C ALA A 330 -4.80 -5.67 -20.74
N PHE A 331 -4.72 -6.94 -20.33
CA PHE A 331 -5.25 -8.05 -21.13
C PHE A 331 -6.76 -7.99 -21.29
N VAL A 332 -7.51 -7.60 -20.26
CA VAL A 332 -8.96 -7.38 -20.38
C VAL A 332 -9.28 -6.40 -21.50
N MET A 333 -8.55 -5.30 -21.61
CA MET A 333 -8.76 -4.30 -22.66
C MET A 333 -8.25 -4.74 -24.04
N LEU A 334 -7.09 -5.41 -24.09
CA LEU A 334 -6.46 -5.83 -25.35
C LEU A 334 -7.10 -7.09 -25.96
N LEU A 335 -7.81 -7.89 -25.18
CA LEU A 335 -8.62 -9.03 -25.67
C LEU A 335 -9.99 -8.59 -26.21
N ALA A 336 -10.43 -7.37 -25.91
CA ALA A 336 -11.62 -6.81 -26.54
C ALA A 336 -11.28 -6.28 -27.94
N PRO A 337 -12.20 -6.47 -28.94
CA PRO A 337 -11.95 -6.01 -30.30
C PRO A 337 -11.83 -4.48 -30.36
N GLY A 338 -10.96 -3.99 -31.26
CA GLY A 338 -10.76 -2.57 -31.47
C GLY A 338 -12.04 -1.79 -31.85
N SER A 339 -13.00 -2.45 -32.48
CA SER A 339 -14.32 -1.85 -32.76
C SER A 339 -15.09 -1.41 -31.50
N VAL A 340 -14.78 -2.02 -30.35
CA VAL A 340 -15.42 -1.71 -29.04
C VAL A 340 -14.60 -0.67 -28.27
N THR A 341 -13.28 -0.68 -28.40
CA THR A 341 -12.37 0.07 -27.55
C THR A 341 -11.75 1.30 -28.19
N SER A 342 -11.73 1.38 -29.54
CA SER A 342 -11.07 2.48 -30.25
C SER A 342 -11.71 3.85 -29.96
N GLY A 343 -10.86 4.85 -29.66
CA GLY A 343 -11.27 6.22 -29.39
C GLY A 343 -11.81 6.46 -27.99
N LEU A 344 -11.94 5.42 -27.16
CA LEU A 344 -12.36 5.55 -25.76
C LEU A 344 -11.17 5.88 -24.86
N GLN A 345 -11.43 6.65 -23.81
CA GLN A 345 -10.47 7.04 -22.79
C GLN A 345 -11.11 6.93 -21.41
N GLY A 346 -10.28 6.98 -20.35
CA GLY A 346 -10.77 6.92 -18.99
C GLY A 346 -11.50 5.62 -18.68
N MET A 347 -12.46 5.66 -17.80
CA MET A 347 -13.21 4.46 -17.40
C MET A 347 -14.12 3.93 -18.51
N ASN A 348 -14.47 4.77 -19.49
CA ASN A 348 -15.24 4.33 -20.67
C ASN A 348 -14.53 3.19 -21.40
N LEU A 349 -13.20 3.26 -21.56
CA LEU A 349 -12.41 2.21 -22.23
C LEU A 349 -12.48 0.88 -21.49
N LEU A 350 -12.22 0.88 -20.19
CA LEU A 350 -12.22 -0.35 -19.40
C LEU A 350 -13.64 -0.93 -19.25
N GLN A 351 -14.63 -0.07 -19.04
CA GLN A 351 -16.02 -0.51 -18.91
C GLN A 351 -16.60 -1.04 -20.23
N ALA A 352 -16.22 -0.47 -21.38
CA ALA A 352 -16.58 -1.02 -22.67
C ALA A 352 -15.98 -2.41 -22.92
N ALA A 353 -14.70 -2.62 -22.55
CA ALA A 353 -14.08 -3.94 -22.61
C ALA A 353 -14.76 -4.95 -21.67
N MET A 354 -15.09 -4.54 -20.45
CA MET A 354 -15.81 -5.39 -19.50
C MET A 354 -17.24 -5.70 -19.94
N GLN A 355 -17.92 -4.74 -20.60
CA GLN A 355 -19.22 -4.94 -21.22
C GLN A 355 -19.15 -5.99 -22.33
N TYR A 356 -18.11 -5.98 -23.13
CA TYR A 356 -17.89 -6.98 -24.17
C TYR A 356 -17.70 -8.38 -23.59
N HIS A 357 -16.88 -8.54 -22.53
CA HIS A 357 -16.55 -9.85 -21.96
C HIS A 357 -17.64 -10.44 -21.06
N LEU A 358 -18.32 -9.61 -20.28
CA LEU A 358 -19.20 -10.03 -19.18
C LEU A 358 -20.59 -9.36 -19.20
N GLY A 359 -20.88 -8.58 -20.25
CA GLY A 359 -22.14 -7.82 -20.35
C GLY A 359 -22.28 -6.78 -19.23
N SER A 360 -23.52 -6.44 -18.89
CA SER A 360 -23.82 -5.43 -17.86
C SER A 360 -23.25 -5.75 -16.49
N PHE A 361 -23.08 -7.06 -16.17
CA PHE A 361 -22.41 -7.47 -14.93
C PHE A 361 -20.97 -6.95 -14.88
N GLY A 362 -20.24 -7.00 -16.01
CA GLY A 362 -18.87 -6.52 -16.08
C GLY A 362 -18.75 -5.03 -15.78
N VAL A 363 -19.68 -4.22 -16.27
CA VAL A 363 -19.70 -2.76 -16.04
C VAL A 363 -19.92 -2.44 -14.56
N VAL A 364 -20.89 -3.12 -13.94
CA VAL A 364 -21.19 -2.96 -12.51
C VAL A 364 -20.02 -3.47 -11.65
N PHE A 365 -19.50 -4.66 -11.97
CA PHE A 365 -18.36 -5.25 -11.26
C PHE A 365 -17.15 -4.31 -11.23
N ILE A 366 -16.77 -3.73 -12.38
CA ILE A 366 -15.61 -2.85 -12.43
C ILE A 366 -15.85 -1.51 -11.71
N ALA A 367 -17.09 -0.98 -11.75
CA ALA A 367 -17.43 0.24 -11.02
C ALA A 367 -17.31 0.03 -9.50
N VAL A 368 -17.84 -1.06 -8.97
CA VAL A 368 -17.75 -1.41 -7.54
C VAL A 368 -16.31 -1.71 -7.15
N THR A 369 -15.60 -2.49 -7.95
CA THR A 369 -14.18 -2.81 -7.71
C THR A 369 -13.32 -1.55 -7.69
N LEU A 370 -13.53 -0.64 -8.65
CA LEU A 370 -12.83 0.64 -8.69
C LEU A 370 -13.13 1.49 -7.46
N ALA A 371 -14.37 1.54 -6.99
CA ALA A 371 -14.72 2.28 -5.77
C ALA A 371 -13.96 1.73 -4.55
N LEU A 372 -13.87 0.41 -4.40
CA LEU A 372 -13.12 -0.23 -3.32
C LEU A 372 -11.60 0.03 -3.45
N PHE A 373 -11.04 -0.11 -4.64
CA PHE A 373 -9.63 0.17 -4.92
C PHE A 373 -9.29 1.65 -4.68
N SER A 374 -10.15 2.55 -5.11
CA SER A 374 -10.00 3.99 -4.93
C SER A 374 -10.07 4.37 -3.47
N PHE A 375 -11.00 3.76 -2.73
CA PHE A 375 -11.14 3.99 -1.30
C PHE A 375 -9.92 3.48 -0.51
N SER A 376 -9.40 2.28 -0.83
CA SER A 376 -8.18 1.75 -0.21
C SER A 376 -6.96 2.63 -0.52
N THR A 377 -6.82 3.08 -1.77
CA THR A 377 -5.77 4.01 -2.19
C THR A 377 -5.84 5.31 -1.39
N PHE A 378 -7.03 5.90 -1.25
CA PHE A 378 -7.23 7.14 -0.51
C PHE A 378 -6.81 7.01 0.96
N ILE A 379 -7.18 5.91 1.63
CA ILE A 379 -6.73 5.64 3.00
C ILE A 379 -5.21 5.47 3.05
N GLY A 380 -4.64 4.72 2.10
CA GLY A 380 -3.21 4.43 2.06
C GLY A 380 -2.35 5.67 1.85
N ILE A 381 -2.74 6.58 0.94
CA ILE A 381 -2.00 7.85 0.74
C ILE A 381 -2.05 8.76 1.96
N LEU A 382 -3.16 8.76 2.71
CA LEU A 382 -3.24 9.49 3.98
C LEU A 382 -2.35 8.86 5.05
N TYR A 383 -2.16 7.55 5.03
CA TYR A 383 -1.20 6.87 5.88
C TYR A 383 0.24 7.33 5.57
N TYR A 384 0.60 7.49 4.30
CA TYR A 384 1.90 8.04 3.92
C TYR A 384 2.03 9.52 4.29
N ALA A 385 0.98 10.30 4.07
CA ALA A 385 0.95 11.73 4.36
C ALA A 385 1.28 12.05 5.83
N ARG A 386 0.84 11.19 6.78
CA ARG A 386 1.08 11.41 8.20
C ARG A 386 2.57 11.55 8.52
N CYS A 387 3.46 10.78 7.85
CA CYS A 387 4.90 10.85 8.05
C CYS A 387 5.47 12.21 7.62
N ASN A 388 5.00 12.74 6.48
CA ASN A 388 5.44 14.02 5.94
C ASN A 388 4.88 15.19 6.73
N VAL A 389 3.60 15.13 7.16
CA VAL A 389 2.99 16.13 8.04
C VAL A 389 3.73 16.20 9.37
N ALA A 390 4.03 15.03 9.98
CA ALA A 390 4.80 14.97 11.23
C ALA A 390 6.22 15.54 11.07
N TYR A 391 6.88 15.29 9.95
CA TYR A 391 8.19 15.86 9.67
C TYR A 391 8.14 17.40 9.54
N LEU A 392 7.12 17.95 8.85
CA LEU A 392 6.99 19.38 8.59
C LEU A 392 6.49 20.18 9.80
N PHE A 393 5.53 19.63 10.52
CA PHE A 393 4.79 20.39 11.54
C PHE A 393 4.91 19.82 12.95
N GLY A 394 5.60 18.66 13.10
CA GLY A 394 5.75 17.95 14.37
C GLY A 394 4.52 17.10 14.71
N ASP A 395 4.52 16.58 15.94
CA ASP A 395 3.48 15.69 16.46
C ASP A 395 2.26 16.52 16.95
N SER A 396 1.37 16.86 16.03
CA SER A 396 0.18 17.67 16.29
C SER A 396 -1.05 17.11 15.58
N TRP A 397 -2.09 16.79 16.35
CA TRP A 397 -3.39 16.35 15.82
C TRP A 397 -4.05 17.40 14.92
N PHE A 398 -3.83 18.69 15.20
CA PHE A 398 -4.34 19.77 14.38
C PHE A 398 -3.86 19.67 12.94
N TRP A 399 -2.54 19.57 12.71
CA TRP A 399 -1.97 19.50 11.37
C TRP A 399 -2.32 18.20 10.66
N GLN A 400 -2.38 17.08 11.38
CA GLN A 400 -2.84 15.81 10.82
C GLN A 400 -4.29 15.91 10.34
N THR A 401 -5.18 16.49 11.16
CA THR A 401 -6.59 16.68 10.80
C THR A 401 -6.75 17.72 9.69
N ALA A 402 -6.01 18.82 9.72
CA ALA A 402 -6.03 19.83 8.66
C ALA A 402 -5.68 19.23 7.29
N TYR A 403 -4.66 18.38 7.23
CA TYR A 403 -4.31 17.69 5.98
C TYR A 403 -5.39 16.68 5.54
N LYS A 404 -5.98 15.93 6.45
CA LYS A 404 -7.11 15.03 6.16
C LYS A 404 -8.30 15.78 5.56
N VAL A 405 -8.63 16.93 6.14
CA VAL A 405 -9.69 17.81 5.62
C VAL A 405 -9.33 18.36 4.24
N LEU A 406 -8.07 18.78 4.02
CA LEU A 406 -7.61 19.20 2.70
C LEU A 406 -7.77 18.07 1.66
N ALA A 407 -7.38 16.85 1.99
CA ALA A 407 -7.54 15.69 1.10
C ALA A 407 -9.01 15.39 0.79
N LEU A 408 -9.92 15.54 1.77
CA LEU A 408 -11.37 15.42 1.54
C LEU A 408 -11.89 16.51 0.61
N VAL A 409 -11.41 17.76 0.76
CA VAL A 409 -11.73 18.83 -0.19
C VAL A 409 -11.24 18.51 -1.58
N MET A 410 -10.04 17.90 -1.71
CA MET A 410 -9.51 17.49 -3.00
C MET A 410 -10.31 16.34 -3.65
N LEU A 411 -10.94 15.46 -2.87
CA LEU A 411 -11.92 14.50 -3.41
C LEU A 411 -13.10 15.25 -4.07
N VAL A 412 -13.66 16.25 -3.38
CA VAL A 412 -14.79 17.02 -3.94
C VAL A 412 -14.38 17.76 -5.21
N VAL A 413 -13.22 18.42 -5.19
CA VAL A 413 -12.69 19.16 -6.35
C VAL A 413 -12.47 18.21 -7.54
N GLY A 414 -11.84 17.04 -7.31
CA GLY A 414 -11.51 16.09 -8.36
C GLY A 414 -12.71 15.50 -9.07
N GLY A 415 -13.78 15.17 -8.32
CA GLY A 415 -15.01 14.62 -8.91
C GLY A 415 -15.76 15.59 -9.82
N MET A 416 -15.41 16.88 -9.76
CA MET A 416 -16.04 17.95 -10.57
C MET A 416 -15.12 18.47 -11.69
N GLN A 417 -13.87 18.00 -11.77
CA GLN A 417 -12.88 18.46 -12.75
C GLN A 417 -12.83 17.58 -14.01
N ALA A 418 -12.30 18.16 -15.10
CA ALA A 418 -12.00 17.39 -16.30
C ALA A 418 -10.87 16.37 -16.06
N TYR A 419 -10.97 15.19 -16.66
CA TYR A 419 -10.05 14.07 -16.51
C TYR A 419 -8.57 14.46 -16.67
N THR A 420 -8.23 15.28 -17.66
CA THR A 420 -6.84 15.69 -17.93
C THR A 420 -6.22 16.53 -16.81
N VAL A 421 -6.99 17.44 -16.21
CA VAL A 421 -6.50 18.40 -15.20
C VAL A 421 -6.14 17.69 -13.88
N VAL A 422 -6.89 16.65 -13.50
CA VAL A 422 -6.65 15.94 -12.23
C VAL A 422 -5.36 15.13 -12.23
N TRP A 423 -4.90 14.67 -13.40
CA TRP A 423 -3.67 13.91 -13.53
C TRP A 423 -2.40 14.76 -13.37
N ASP A 424 -2.40 16.00 -13.87
CA ASP A 424 -1.19 16.83 -13.90
C ASP A 424 -0.65 17.12 -12.49
N LEU A 425 -1.51 17.39 -11.54
CA LEU A 425 -1.09 17.65 -10.15
C LEU A 425 -0.45 16.42 -9.49
N GLY A 426 -1.02 15.24 -9.71
CA GLY A 426 -0.45 13.98 -9.24
C GLY A 426 0.90 13.67 -9.87
N ASP A 427 1.00 13.82 -11.18
CA ASP A 427 2.21 13.58 -11.97
C ASP A 427 3.34 14.55 -11.60
N VAL A 428 3.04 15.83 -11.37
CA VAL A 428 4.01 16.82 -10.86
C VAL A 428 4.50 16.42 -9.47
N GLY A 429 3.57 16.07 -8.58
CA GLY A 429 3.92 15.69 -7.22
C GLY A 429 4.81 14.45 -7.16
N ILE A 430 4.46 13.37 -7.88
CA ILE A 430 5.26 12.13 -7.90
C ILE A 430 6.63 12.34 -8.57
N GLY A 431 6.70 13.19 -9.60
CA GLY A 431 7.96 13.55 -10.25
C GLY A 431 8.90 14.29 -9.31
N LEU A 432 8.42 15.29 -8.59
CA LEU A 432 9.22 16.03 -7.60
C LEU A 432 9.64 15.14 -6.44
N MET A 433 8.74 14.30 -5.90
CA MET A 433 9.09 13.31 -4.88
C MET A 433 10.25 12.43 -5.33
N THR A 434 10.16 11.90 -6.56
CA THR A 434 11.18 11.02 -7.14
C THR A 434 12.54 11.72 -7.20
N ILE A 435 12.60 12.96 -7.67
CA ILE A 435 13.85 13.73 -7.74
C ILE A 435 14.49 13.85 -6.36
N PHE A 436 13.73 14.33 -5.36
CA PHE A 436 14.27 14.50 -4.02
C PHE A 436 14.65 13.17 -3.37
N ASN A 437 13.88 12.11 -3.61
CA ASN A 437 14.22 10.78 -3.12
C ASN A 437 15.55 10.28 -3.70
N MET A 438 15.76 10.43 -5.01
CA MET A 438 17.01 10.01 -5.68
C MET A 438 18.25 10.73 -5.11
N LEU A 439 18.13 11.98 -4.63
CA LEU A 439 19.23 12.70 -3.97
C LEU A 439 19.77 11.98 -2.73
N ALA A 440 18.95 11.15 -2.08
CA ALA A 440 19.36 10.33 -0.94
C ALA A 440 19.73 8.91 -1.36
N LEU A 441 18.98 8.31 -2.29
CA LEU A 441 19.18 6.91 -2.66
C LEU A 441 20.56 6.64 -3.24
N TYR A 442 21.08 7.51 -4.13
CA TYR A 442 22.40 7.33 -4.71
C TYR A 442 23.51 7.30 -3.65
N PRO A 443 23.67 8.30 -2.77
CA PRO A 443 24.75 8.30 -1.77
C PRO A 443 24.54 7.26 -0.66
N LEU A 444 23.31 6.93 -0.29
CA LEU A 444 23.00 5.98 0.80
C LEU A 444 22.88 4.53 0.32
N SER A 445 22.85 4.28 -0.99
CA SER A 445 22.68 2.92 -1.54
C SER A 445 23.68 1.90 -1.01
N GLY A 446 24.92 2.33 -0.76
CA GLY A 446 25.96 1.48 -0.18
C GLY A 446 25.56 0.86 1.16
N GLU A 447 24.81 1.58 1.98
CA GLU A 447 24.36 1.10 3.29
C GLU A 447 23.29 0.01 3.18
N ALA A 448 22.36 0.14 2.22
CA ALA A 448 21.36 -0.90 1.96
C ALA A 448 22.02 -2.18 1.40
N LEU A 449 23.04 -2.01 0.54
CA LEU A 449 23.78 -3.13 -0.03
C LEU A 449 24.66 -3.86 0.99
N THR A 450 25.31 -3.11 1.90
CA THR A 450 26.10 -3.69 2.98
C THR A 450 25.20 -4.50 3.93
N ALA A 451 24.02 -3.98 4.27
CA ALA A 451 23.04 -4.73 5.03
C ALA A 451 22.65 -6.03 4.31
N CYS A 452 22.37 -5.98 3.01
CA CYS A 452 22.06 -7.17 2.20
C CYS A 452 23.20 -8.20 2.14
N GLY A 453 24.45 -7.74 2.18
CA GLY A 453 25.63 -8.62 2.19
C GLY A 453 25.92 -9.28 3.54
N SER A 454 25.54 -8.63 4.64
CA SER A 454 25.69 -9.14 6.01
C SER A 454 24.61 -10.15 6.38
N THR A 455 23.45 -10.09 5.73
CA THR A 455 22.37 -11.07 5.87
C THR A 455 22.64 -12.30 4.99
N LYS A 456 23.79 -12.98 5.20
CA LYS A 456 23.94 -14.35 4.70
C LYS A 456 22.92 -15.18 5.48
N PRO A 457 22.14 -16.07 4.82
CA PRO A 457 21.30 -17.01 5.53
C PRO A 457 22.21 -17.71 6.55
N LYS A 458 21.84 -17.70 7.82
CA LYS A 458 22.37 -18.63 8.80
C LYS A 458 21.99 -20.00 8.26
N ARG A 459 22.87 -20.58 7.46
CA ARG A 459 22.80 -21.94 7.02
C ARG A 459 22.94 -22.73 8.32
N ASN A 460 21.82 -23.22 8.86
CA ASN A 460 21.79 -24.05 10.02
C ASN A 460 22.79 -25.18 9.79
N SER A 461 23.89 -25.15 10.51
CA SER A 461 24.90 -26.19 10.54
C SER A 461 24.38 -27.54 11.12
N SER A 462 23.08 -27.61 11.42
CA SER A 462 22.38 -28.79 11.92
C SER A 462 21.62 -29.59 10.84
N GLU A 463 21.51 -29.12 9.58
CA GLU A 463 20.79 -29.85 8.51
C GLU A 463 21.68 -30.72 7.61
N GLN A 464 22.84 -31.08 8.06
CA GLN A 464 23.72 -31.97 7.28
C GLN A 464 23.52 -33.45 7.65
N LYS A 465 22.29 -33.91 7.86
CA LYS A 465 21.91 -35.33 7.83
C LYS A 465 20.39 -35.49 7.99
N SER A 466 19.62 -35.30 6.92
CA SER A 466 18.45 -36.13 6.68
C SER A 466 18.03 -36.00 5.20
N HIS A 467 18.24 -37.03 4.43
CA HIS A 467 17.59 -37.26 3.15
C HIS A 467 16.08 -37.40 3.40
N ARG A 468 15.31 -36.33 3.16
CA ARG A 468 13.86 -36.45 2.92
C ARG A 468 13.57 -36.23 1.43
N PRO A 469 12.73 -37.06 0.82
CA PRO A 469 12.37 -36.93 -0.59
C PRO A 469 11.60 -35.62 -0.81
N ARG A 470 11.86 -34.97 -1.95
CA ARG A 470 11.18 -33.77 -2.41
C ARG A 470 9.69 -34.05 -2.61
N GLN A 471 8.85 -33.43 -1.83
CA GLN A 471 7.42 -33.32 -2.13
C GLN A 471 7.19 -32.27 -3.23
N PRO A 472 6.26 -32.48 -4.16
CA PRO A 472 5.97 -31.53 -5.22
C PRO A 472 5.36 -30.25 -4.63
N MET A 473 5.74 -29.11 -5.23
CA MET A 473 5.24 -27.78 -4.86
C MET A 473 3.71 -27.74 -4.99
N ALA A 474 3.03 -27.76 -3.85
CA ALA A 474 1.65 -27.31 -3.78
C ALA A 474 1.68 -25.77 -3.69
N PHE A 475 1.00 -25.11 -4.61
CA PHE A 475 0.68 -23.69 -4.53
C PHE A 475 -0.19 -23.51 -3.27
N VAL A 476 0.40 -23.02 -2.20
CA VAL A 476 -0.36 -22.64 -1.01
C VAL A 476 -1.03 -21.31 -1.31
N LEU A 477 -2.29 -21.38 -1.70
CA LEU A 477 -3.21 -20.24 -1.58
C LEU A 477 -3.30 -19.97 -0.07
N CYS A 478 -2.62 -18.96 0.43
CA CYS A 478 -2.83 -18.50 1.80
C CYS A 478 -4.26 -17.96 1.89
N ALA A 479 -5.19 -18.84 2.20
CA ALA A 479 -6.54 -18.46 2.58
C ALA A 479 -6.47 -17.66 3.87
N VAL A 480 -7.05 -16.46 3.85
CA VAL A 480 -7.22 -15.59 5.00
C VAL A 480 -8.10 -16.32 6.02
N THR A 481 -7.50 -16.90 7.03
CA THR A 481 -8.22 -17.39 8.19
C THR A 481 -8.18 -16.33 9.29
N GLN A 482 -9.38 -16.01 9.77
CA GLN A 482 -9.64 -15.07 10.85
C GLN A 482 -8.84 -15.44 12.12
N PRO A 483 -8.45 -14.45 12.96
CA PRO A 483 -7.59 -14.68 14.13
C PRO A 483 -8.28 -15.32 15.35
N HIS A 484 -9.44 -15.98 15.20
CA HIS A 484 -10.18 -16.60 16.32
C HIS A 484 -10.75 -17.99 16.05
N LEU A 485 -10.15 -18.78 15.15
CA LEU A 485 -10.43 -20.22 15.10
C LEU A 485 -9.08 -20.97 15.06
N GLU A 486 -8.62 -21.38 16.21
CA GLU A 486 -7.61 -22.44 16.30
C GLU A 486 -8.28 -23.75 15.92
N VAL A 487 -8.11 -24.17 14.67
CA VAL A 487 -8.39 -25.54 14.29
C VAL A 487 -7.10 -26.33 14.52
N VAL A 488 -7.05 -27.06 15.63
CA VAL A 488 -6.05 -28.07 15.85
C VAL A 488 -6.35 -29.22 14.91
N VAL A 489 -5.68 -29.27 13.76
CA VAL A 489 -5.63 -30.47 12.93
C VAL A 489 -4.57 -31.39 13.54
N ALA A 490 -5.01 -32.33 14.38
CA ALA A 490 -4.17 -33.44 14.77
C ALA A 490 -4.02 -34.39 13.55
N GLU A 491 -2.78 -34.61 13.14
CA GLU A 491 -2.46 -35.67 12.17
C GLU A 491 -2.91 -37.02 12.74
N ALA A 492 -3.79 -37.69 12.00
CA ALA A 492 -4.48 -38.91 12.46
C ALA A 492 -3.59 -40.15 12.58
N ASP A 493 -2.29 -40.08 12.33
CA ASP A 493 -1.41 -41.24 12.23
C ASP A 493 -0.52 -41.52 13.47
N GLN A 494 -0.73 -40.82 14.57
CA GLN A 494 0.09 -41.04 15.79
C GLN A 494 -0.72 -41.10 17.12
N LEU A 495 -1.90 -41.71 17.11
CA LEU A 495 -2.61 -42.03 18.33
C LEU A 495 -2.41 -43.52 18.69
N PRO A 496 -1.86 -43.85 19.88
CA PRO A 496 -1.81 -45.25 20.34
C PRO A 496 -3.22 -45.75 20.62
N ALA A 497 -3.51 -46.99 20.17
CA ALA A 497 -4.77 -47.66 20.38
C ALA A 497 -5.09 -47.80 21.89
N GLY A 498 -6.09 -47.06 22.39
CA GLY A 498 -6.53 -47.19 23.79
C GLY A 498 -7.15 -45.94 24.44
N ALA A 499 -7.33 -44.83 23.74
CA ALA A 499 -7.98 -43.65 24.33
C ALA A 499 -9.52 -43.80 24.29
N VAL A 500 -10.17 -44.00 25.43
CA VAL A 500 -11.60 -44.00 25.60
C VAL A 500 -12.10 -42.60 25.95
N LEU A 501 -12.86 -41.98 25.10
CA LEU A 501 -13.58 -40.75 25.38
C LEU A 501 -14.83 -41.04 26.22
N SER A 502 -14.82 -40.65 27.51
CA SER A 502 -16.03 -40.66 28.32
C SER A 502 -16.81 -39.36 28.18
N GLN A 503 -17.98 -39.39 27.62
CA GLN A 503 -18.95 -38.31 27.70
C GLN A 503 -19.69 -38.37 29.04
N ARG A 504 -19.75 -37.26 29.76
CA ARG A 504 -20.74 -37.08 30.85
C ARG A 504 -21.90 -36.24 30.33
N PRO A 505 -23.13 -36.63 30.60
CA PRO A 505 -24.29 -35.86 30.25
C PRO A 505 -24.70 -34.96 31.42
N ASP A 506 -24.43 -33.66 31.35
CA ASP A 506 -25.18 -32.67 32.14
C ASP A 506 -25.17 -31.33 31.41
N GLY A 507 -26.37 -30.97 30.94
CA GLY A 507 -26.62 -29.69 30.29
C GLY A 507 -26.65 -28.52 31.27
N ARG A 508 -25.64 -27.69 31.27
CA ARG A 508 -25.72 -26.27 31.64
C ARG A 508 -24.60 -25.52 30.94
N GLN A 509 -25.01 -24.47 30.24
CA GLN A 509 -24.12 -23.53 29.61
C GLN A 509 -23.31 -22.75 30.67
N GLY A 510 -21.99 -22.79 30.58
CA GLY A 510 -21.08 -21.94 31.32
C GLY A 510 -19.71 -22.01 30.66
N HIS A 511 -19.25 -20.89 30.14
CA HIS A 511 -17.93 -20.79 29.51
C HIS A 511 -16.84 -20.87 30.58
N SER A 512 -16.09 -21.96 30.63
CA SER A 512 -14.76 -22.00 31.21
C SER A 512 -13.93 -23.07 30.50
N VAL A 513 -12.80 -22.65 29.95
CA VAL A 513 -11.81 -23.53 29.32
C VAL A 513 -10.88 -23.99 30.41
N GLU A 514 -11.03 -25.23 30.87
CA GLU A 514 -10.04 -25.89 31.73
C GLU A 514 -9.00 -26.63 30.90
N GLY A 515 -7.74 -26.44 31.28
CA GLY A 515 -6.59 -27.00 30.60
C GLY A 515 -6.50 -28.53 30.73
N VAL A 516 -6.13 -29.17 29.63
CA VAL A 516 -5.82 -30.59 29.55
C VAL A 516 -4.39 -30.81 30.07
N VAL A 517 -4.26 -31.50 31.22
CA VAL A 517 -2.97 -32.00 31.70
C VAL A 517 -2.77 -33.40 31.11
N LEU A 518 -1.78 -33.54 30.23
CA LEU A 518 -1.31 -34.84 29.75
C LEU A 518 -0.27 -35.40 30.74
N ALA A 519 -0.62 -36.44 31.45
CA ALA A 519 0.33 -37.26 32.21
C ALA A 519 0.90 -38.32 31.26
N GLY A 520 2.15 -38.14 30.85
CA GLY A 520 2.95 -39.17 30.17
C GLY A 520 3.95 -39.75 31.14
N GLY A 521 3.82 -41.03 31.50
CA GLY A 521 4.79 -41.77 32.26
C GLY A 521 6.01 -42.12 31.41
N VAL A 522 7.20 -41.88 31.95
CA VAL A 522 8.45 -42.48 31.44
C VAL A 522 9.16 -43.07 32.65
N ASP A 523 9.28 -44.41 32.65
CA ASP A 523 10.17 -45.17 33.53
C ASP A 523 11.63 -44.85 33.18
N GLY A 524 12.46 -44.68 34.21
CA GLY A 524 13.89 -44.79 33.99
C GLY A 524 14.78 -43.99 34.95
N HIS A 525 15.19 -44.63 36.03
CA HIS A 525 16.40 -44.43 36.84
C HIS A 525 16.63 -43.12 37.59
N ILE A 526 16.52 -43.29 38.90
CA ILE A 526 16.89 -42.42 40.00
C ILE A 526 18.41 -42.35 40.12
N ALA A 527 18.97 -41.16 40.24
CA ALA A 527 20.20 -40.87 40.94
C ALA A 527 19.93 -39.69 41.88
N GLU A 528 20.13 -39.95 43.14
CA GLU A 528 20.03 -39.00 44.26
C GLU A 528 21.10 -37.92 44.13
N ASP A 529 20.75 -36.64 44.34
CA ASP A 529 21.30 -35.78 45.39
C ASP A 529 21.02 -34.28 45.12
N GLU A 530 20.64 -33.67 46.25
CA GLU A 530 20.57 -32.25 46.61
C GLU A 530 19.33 -31.40 46.26
N PRO A 531 18.77 -30.72 47.27
CA PRO A 531 17.59 -29.88 47.18
C PRO A 531 17.96 -28.42 46.86
N VAL A 532 17.52 -27.92 45.73
CA VAL A 532 17.53 -26.48 45.46
C VAL A 532 16.20 -25.89 45.89
N ALA A 533 16.23 -25.01 46.86
CA ALA A 533 15.12 -24.25 47.37
C ALA A 533 14.59 -23.27 46.29
N LEU A 534 13.41 -23.52 45.77
CA LEU A 534 12.66 -22.54 44.93
C LEU A 534 11.92 -21.57 45.86
N GLY A 535 12.41 -20.34 45.90
CA GLY A 535 11.80 -19.26 46.65
C GLY A 535 10.41 -18.89 46.07
N ARG A 536 9.41 -19.10 46.90
CA ARG A 536 8.08 -18.48 46.75
C ARG A 536 8.22 -16.97 46.90
N ARG A 537 8.32 -16.23 45.81
CA ARG A 537 8.00 -14.77 45.72
C ARG A 537 7.80 -14.43 44.26
N GLY A 538 6.56 -14.25 43.86
CA GLY A 538 6.27 -13.70 42.52
C GLY A 538 4.86 -13.91 41.95
N VAL A 539 3.94 -14.51 42.71
CA VAL A 539 2.58 -14.79 42.17
C VAL A 539 1.46 -14.04 42.89
N GLU A 540 1.73 -13.35 44.02
CA GLU A 540 0.66 -12.64 44.77
C GLU A 540 0.46 -11.15 44.45
N ALA A 541 1.21 -10.57 43.49
CA ALA A 541 1.12 -9.12 43.21
C ALA A 541 0.20 -8.72 42.05
N VAL A 542 -0.46 -9.64 41.35
CA VAL A 542 -1.26 -9.31 40.15
C VAL A 542 -2.77 -9.51 40.35
N VAL A 543 -3.24 -10.11 41.47
CA VAL A 543 -4.68 -10.39 41.65
C VAL A 543 -5.39 -9.38 42.58
N SER A 544 -4.70 -8.42 43.21
CA SER A 544 -5.32 -7.53 44.20
C SER A 544 -5.68 -6.12 43.71
N HIS A 545 -5.56 -5.81 42.40
CA HIS A 545 -5.82 -4.44 41.93
C HIS A 545 -7.16 -4.23 41.21
N ASP A 546 -7.93 -5.27 40.86
CA ASP A 546 -9.18 -5.13 40.11
C ASP A 546 -10.48 -5.37 40.92
N ILE A 547 -10.42 -5.66 42.22
CA ILE A 547 -11.63 -5.90 43.04
C ILE A 547 -11.99 -4.72 43.97
N ALA A 548 -11.19 -3.65 44.04
CA ALA A 548 -11.44 -2.52 44.94
C ALA A 548 -12.23 -1.33 44.34
N ARG A 549 -12.86 -1.48 43.20
CA ARG A 549 -13.58 -0.37 42.55
C ARG A 549 -15.10 -0.50 42.38
N GLU A 550 -15.73 -1.56 42.92
CA GLU A 550 -17.18 -1.78 42.84
C GLU A 550 -17.96 -1.83 44.18
N ALA A 551 -17.37 -1.47 45.29
CA ALA A 551 -18.09 -1.41 46.56
C ALA A 551 -17.89 -0.04 47.24
N GLY A 552 -18.77 0.90 46.98
CA GLY A 552 -18.75 2.17 47.73
C GLY A 552 -19.68 3.25 47.16
N ARG A 553 -20.97 3.02 47.16
CA ARG A 553 -21.99 4.09 47.24
C ARG A 553 -22.92 3.80 48.40
N PRO A 554 -23.04 4.68 49.39
CA PRO A 554 -24.24 4.76 50.21
C PRO A 554 -25.15 5.87 49.70
N ALA A 555 -26.45 5.57 49.71
CA ALA A 555 -27.55 6.50 49.56
C ALA A 555 -27.74 7.27 50.85
N GLU A 556 -28.22 8.51 50.76
CA GLU A 556 -29.07 9.29 51.69
C GLU A 556 -29.16 10.70 51.12
N ALA A 557 -30.26 11.19 50.69
CA ALA A 557 -31.54 11.54 51.30
C ALA A 557 -31.58 13.00 51.74
N ASP A 558 -32.54 13.72 51.17
CA ASP A 558 -33.34 14.82 51.66
C ASP A 558 -32.73 16.16 52.11
N GLY A 559 -33.31 17.20 51.56
CA GLY A 559 -33.33 18.52 52.22
C GLY A 559 -33.58 19.71 51.31
N ALA A 560 -34.81 19.91 50.96
CA ALA A 560 -35.59 21.13 50.79
C ALA A 560 -34.90 22.50 50.98
N GLY A 561 -35.23 23.48 50.09
CA GLY A 561 -35.24 24.85 50.52
C GLY A 561 -35.06 25.94 49.47
N LEU A 562 -36.16 26.38 48.86
CA LEU A 562 -36.53 27.79 48.59
C LEU A 562 -35.68 28.68 47.66
N SER A 563 -36.25 28.98 46.51
CA SER A 563 -36.16 30.28 45.80
C SER A 563 -36.52 31.48 46.72
N PRO A 564 -36.34 32.77 46.37
CA PRO A 564 -36.53 33.38 45.05
C PRO A 564 -35.67 34.65 44.78
N GLY A 565 -35.80 35.21 43.58
CA GLY A 565 -35.54 36.63 43.40
C GLY A 565 -34.90 37.05 42.07
N SER A 566 -35.69 37.25 41.04
CA SER A 566 -35.46 38.30 40.04
C SER A 566 -35.79 39.70 40.65
N PRO A 567 -35.30 40.83 40.12
CA PRO A 567 -35.73 41.31 38.80
C PRO A 567 -34.79 42.26 38.03
N ALA A 568 -34.98 42.24 36.72
CA ALA A 568 -35.22 43.39 35.80
C ALA A 568 -34.37 44.67 35.86
N SER A 569 -33.93 45.11 34.76
CA SER A 569 -34.15 46.35 33.98
C SER A 569 -32.91 46.70 33.18
N SER A 570 -32.92 46.99 31.96
CA SER A 570 -33.66 47.84 31.05
C SER A 570 -32.70 48.78 30.32
N ARG A 571 -32.95 48.92 29.01
CA ARG A 571 -32.57 50.03 28.11
C ARG A 571 -31.14 50.04 27.59
N GLY A 572 -30.89 50.31 26.33
CA GLY A 572 -31.69 50.77 25.22
C GLY A 572 -30.81 51.45 24.21
N GLY A 573 -31.23 51.46 22.98
CA GLY A 573 -30.85 52.40 21.93
C GLY A 573 -29.51 52.14 21.25
N GLY A 574 -29.35 52.10 19.96
CA GLY A 574 -30.14 52.51 18.85
C GLY A 574 -29.22 53.00 17.75
N ARG A 575 -29.60 52.72 16.49
CA ARG A 575 -29.16 53.39 15.23
C ARG A 575 -27.75 53.08 14.75
N ALA A 576 -27.59 52.53 13.58
CA ALA A 576 -28.00 52.82 12.20
C ALA A 576 -26.87 53.45 11.38
N SER A 577 -26.70 52.88 10.17
CA SER A 577 -26.24 53.47 8.92
C SER A 577 -24.72 53.75 8.77
N GLN A 578 -24.02 53.05 7.99
CA GLN A 578 -23.78 53.18 6.54
C GLN A 578 -23.06 51.94 6.05
#